data_eaf08a87067439d69d8f36956a076d26
#
_entry.id   eaf08a87067439d69d8f36956a076d26
#
_cell.length_a   1.000
_cell.length_b   1.000
_cell.length_c   1.000
_cell.angle_alpha   90.00
_cell.angle_beta   90.00
_cell.angle_gamma   90.00
#
_symmetry.space_group_name_H-M   'P 1'
#
loop_
_entity.id
_entity.type
_entity.pdbx_description
1 polymer ?
#
loop_
_entity_poly.entity_id
_entity_poly.type
_entity_poly.pdbx_seq_one_letter_code
_entity_poly.pdbx_strand_id
1 'polypeptide(L)'
;ETNAPYGLAKKMLLVQAQAYRQQYDFNAIYLLPVNLYGPGDNFKSESSHVIPALIKKIADAQKTKQKYIEVWGTGKASREFLYVDDCAEGIVLAAEKYNKPDPVNLGASREIKIKDLVKLICKIMKFKGVIRFDKSQPDGQPRRMVNTALAKKEFDFQAKTNFEIGLKKTIDWYLKNSK
;
A
#
# COMPACT_ATOMS: atom_id res chain seq x y z
N GLU A 1 -7.05 8.71 15.61
CA GLU A 1 -7.77 7.61 16.35
C GLU A 1 -8.94 7.00 15.58
N THR A 2 -9.26 7.49 14.39
CA THR A 2 -10.35 6.96 13.55
C THR A 2 -10.21 5.48 13.19
N ASN A 3 -8.98 4.93 13.23
CA ASN A 3 -8.67 3.52 12.95
C ASN A 3 -8.36 2.69 14.21
N ALA A 4 -8.66 3.20 15.41
CA ALA A 4 -8.36 2.48 16.65
C ALA A 4 -9.01 1.08 16.73
N PRO A 5 -10.30 0.88 16.37
CA PRO A 5 -10.91 -0.45 16.40
C PRO A 5 -10.18 -1.45 15.50
N TYR A 6 -9.81 -1.04 14.28
CA TYR A 6 -9.03 -1.87 13.36
C TYR A 6 -7.64 -2.20 13.94
N GLY A 7 -6.94 -1.18 14.45
CA GLY A 7 -5.61 -1.36 15.03
C GLY A 7 -5.62 -2.29 16.25
N LEU A 8 -6.61 -2.16 17.13
CA LEU A 8 -6.80 -3.05 18.28
C LEU A 8 -7.09 -4.50 17.86
N ALA A 9 -7.96 -4.70 16.86
CA ALA A 9 -8.24 -6.04 16.34
C ALA A 9 -6.98 -6.71 15.79
N LYS A 10 -6.15 -5.97 15.03
CA LYS A 10 -4.88 -6.48 14.52
C LYS A 10 -3.86 -6.75 15.62
N LYS A 11 -3.79 -5.90 16.66
CA LYS A 11 -2.93 -6.13 17.82
C LYS A 11 -3.38 -7.36 18.62
N MET A 12 -4.68 -7.60 18.74
CA MET A 12 -5.21 -8.81 19.40
C MET A 12 -4.75 -10.08 18.69
N LEU A 13 -4.74 -10.12 17.34
CA LEU A 13 -4.22 -11.27 16.59
C LEU A 13 -2.73 -11.55 16.91
N LEU A 14 -1.90 -10.51 17.05
CA LEU A 14 -0.51 -10.68 17.45
C LEU A 14 -0.39 -11.30 18.86
N VAL A 15 -1.11 -10.72 19.83
CA VAL A 15 -1.10 -11.21 21.23
C VAL A 15 -1.60 -12.65 21.30
N GLN A 16 -2.66 -12.97 20.57
CA GLN A 16 -3.20 -14.33 20.48
C GLN A 16 -2.20 -15.31 19.86
N ALA A 17 -1.55 -14.94 18.75
CA ALA A 17 -0.51 -15.76 18.14
C ALA A 17 0.64 -16.06 19.11
N GLN A 18 1.09 -15.04 19.87
CA GLN A 18 2.13 -15.19 20.90
C GLN A 18 1.68 -16.11 22.04
N ALA A 19 0.43 -15.96 22.51
CA ALA A 19 -0.13 -16.81 23.56
C ALA A 19 -0.24 -18.29 23.11
N TYR A 20 -0.69 -18.54 21.89
CA TYR A 20 -0.75 -19.89 21.34
C TYR A 20 0.64 -20.52 21.19
N ARG A 21 1.65 -19.75 20.80
CA ARG A 21 3.03 -20.23 20.77
C ARG A 21 3.48 -20.66 22.18
N GLN A 22 3.22 -19.83 23.17
CA GLN A 22 3.66 -20.08 24.54
C GLN A 22 2.93 -21.26 25.20
N GLN A 23 1.62 -21.42 24.94
CA GLN A 23 0.80 -22.42 25.61
C GLN A 23 0.76 -23.77 24.90
N TYR A 24 0.87 -23.76 23.58
CA TYR A 24 0.63 -24.95 22.73
C TYR A 24 1.77 -25.26 21.76
N ASP A 25 2.90 -24.55 21.85
CA ASP A 25 4.03 -24.67 20.91
C ASP A 25 3.58 -24.50 19.43
N PHE A 26 2.53 -23.67 19.22
CA PHE A 26 1.93 -23.45 17.91
C PHE A 26 2.76 -22.49 17.07
N ASN A 27 3.26 -22.94 15.92
CA ASN A 27 4.10 -22.16 15.02
C ASN A 27 3.29 -21.06 14.29
N ALA A 28 3.06 -19.94 14.94
CA ALA A 28 2.43 -18.76 14.35
C ALA A 28 3.47 -17.66 14.14
N ILE A 29 3.47 -17.05 12.96
CA ILE A 29 4.25 -15.84 12.64
C ILE A 29 3.32 -14.67 12.38
N TYR A 30 3.79 -13.44 12.59
CA TYR A 30 2.99 -12.26 12.39
C TYR A 30 3.70 -11.24 11.49
N LEU A 31 3.13 -11.00 10.32
CA LEU A 31 3.69 -10.10 9.31
C LEU A 31 2.87 -8.81 9.24
N LEU A 32 3.56 -7.70 9.08
CA LEU A 32 3.00 -6.34 9.00
C LEU A 32 3.32 -5.73 7.62
N PRO A 33 2.56 -6.05 6.58
CA PRO A 33 2.77 -5.43 5.27
C PRO A 33 2.35 -3.96 5.31
N VAL A 34 3.10 -3.11 4.59
CA VAL A 34 2.73 -1.72 4.33
C VAL A 34 1.56 -1.66 3.33
N ASN A 35 1.18 -0.46 2.87
CA ASN A 35 0.10 -0.34 1.90
C ASN A 35 0.43 -1.13 0.63
N LEU A 36 -0.40 -2.09 0.30
CA LEU A 36 -0.25 -2.91 -0.91
C LEU A 36 -0.86 -2.20 -2.12
N TYR A 37 -0.35 -2.50 -3.30
CA TYR A 37 -0.92 -2.09 -4.57
C TYR A 37 -0.57 -3.12 -5.66
N GLY A 38 -1.40 -3.23 -6.68
CA GLY A 38 -1.16 -4.18 -7.77
C GLY A 38 -2.43 -4.48 -8.59
N PRO A 39 -2.33 -5.35 -9.58
CA PRO A 39 -3.47 -5.94 -10.28
C PRO A 39 -4.45 -6.59 -9.29
N GLY A 40 -5.76 -6.45 -9.55
CA GLY A 40 -6.79 -7.01 -8.67
C GLY A 40 -7.12 -6.19 -7.44
N ASP A 41 -6.53 -4.99 -7.26
CA ASP A 41 -6.85 -4.10 -6.15
C ASP A 41 -8.33 -3.64 -6.18
N ASN A 42 -8.80 -3.09 -5.05
CA ASN A 42 -10.14 -2.56 -4.93
C ASN A 42 -10.21 -1.12 -5.47
N PHE A 43 -10.89 -0.93 -6.61
CA PHE A 43 -11.09 0.37 -7.26
C PHE A 43 -12.46 1.02 -6.94
N LYS A 44 -13.23 0.52 -5.96
CA LYS A 44 -14.51 1.11 -5.55
C LYS A 44 -14.25 2.45 -4.86
N SER A 45 -14.91 3.51 -5.30
CA SER A 45 -14.68 4.89 -4.82
C SER A 45 -14.81 5.06 -3.31
N GLU A 46 -15.64 4.26 -2.65
CA GLU A 46 -15.99 4.39 -1.23
C GLU A 46 -15.02 3.68 -0.29
N SER A 47 -14.26 2.69 -0.79
CA SER A 47 -13.44 1.80 0.05
C SER A 47 -12.03 1.55 -0.49
N SER A 48 -11.65 2.20 -1.58
CA SER A 48 -10.35 2.01 -2.19
C SER A 48 -9.22 2.75 -1.47
N HIS A 49 -8.02 2.18 -1.53
CA HIS A 49 -6.81 2.86 -1.10
C HIS A 49 -6.38 3.96 -2.10
N VAL A 50 -5.39 4.76 -1.71
CA VAL A 50 -4.99 5.97 -2.46
C VAL A 50 -4.57 5.69 -3.91
N ILE A 51 -3.80 4.63 -4.19
CA ILE A 51 -3.37 4.32 -5.57
C ILE A 51 -4.55 3.97 -6.45
N PRO A 52 -5.39 2.97 -6.12
CA PRO A 52 -6.56 2.65 -6.96
C PRO A 52 -7.56 3.81 -7.05
N ALA A 53 -7.77 4.59 -5.97
CA ALA A 53 -8.62 5.78 -6.02
C ALA A 53 -8.12 6.81 -7.02
N LEU A 54 -6.81 7.09 -7.05
CA LEU A 54 -6.21 8.03 -7.99
C LEU A 54 -6.28 7.53 -9.43
N ILE A 55 -5.99 6.27 -9.66
CA ILE A 55 -6.09 5.66 -11.01
C ILE A 55 -7.52 5.79 -11.53
N LYS A 56 -8.51 5.39 -10.72
CA LYS A 56 -9.93 5.51 -11.11
C LYS A 56 -10.32 6.96 -11.38
N LYS A 57 -9.98 7.88 -10.48
CA LYS A 57 -10.29 9.31 -10.63
C LYS A 57 -9.73 9.90 -11.92
N ILE A 58 -8.49 9.54 -12.29
CA ILE A 58 -7.86 9.99 -13.51
C ILE A 58 -8.53 9.37 -14.75
N ALA A 59 -8.84 8.08 -14.71
CA ALA A 59 -9.54 7.40 -15.80
C ALA A 59 -10.93 8.00 -16.04
N ASP A 60 -11.70 8.24 -14.97
CA ASP A 60 -13.01 8.88 -15.05
C ASP A 60 -12.91 10.32 -15.62
N ALA A 61 -11.91 11.09 -15.18
CA ALA A 61 -11.66 12.43 -15.70
C ALA A 61 -11.30 12.43 -17.21
N GLN A 62 -10.52 11.44 -17.65
CA GLN A 62 -10.22 11.26 -19.08
C GLN A 62 -11.46 10.89 -19.90
N LYS A 63 -12.28 9.96 -19.38
CA LYS A 63 -13.52 9.52 -20.03
C LYS A 63 -14.53 10.67 -20.19
N THR A 64 -14.64 11.52 -19.15
CA THR A 64 -15.55 12.67 -19.14
C THR A 64 -14.93 13.98 -19.67
N LYS A 65 -13.70 13.93 -20.19
CA LYS A 65 -12.94 15.08 -20.70
C LYS A 65 -12.79 16.23 -19.70
N GLN A 66 -12.71 15.90 -18.40
CA GLN A 66 -12.48 16.91 -17.36
C GLN A 66 -11.07 17.50 -17.47
N LYS A 67 -10.98 18.81 -17.22
CA LYS A 67 -9.70 19.54 -17.29
C LYS A 67 -8.88 19.48 -16.01
N TYR A 68 -9.41 18.90 -14.95
CA TYR A 68 -8.71 18.77 -13.66
C TYR A 68 -9.18 17.54 -12.88
N ILE A 69 -8.35 17.10 -11.97
CA ILE A 69 -8.71 16.16 -10.89
C ILE A 69 -8.50 16.85 -9.55
N GLU A 70 -9.31 16.48 -8.55
CA GLU A 70 -9.17 16.94 -7.19
C GLU A 70 -8.59 15.86 -6.30
N VAL A 71 -7.62 16.22 -5.46
CA VAL A 71 -6.92 15.33 -4.52
C VAL A 71 -7.04 15.91 -3.12
N TRP A 72 -7.49 15.13 -2.18
CA TRP A 72 -7.66 15.57 -0.79
C TRP A 72 -6.33 15.88 -0.11
N GLY A 73 -6.34 16.89 0.76
CA GLY A 73 -5.22 17.34 1.55
C GLY A 73 -4.23 18.22 0.79
N THR A 74 -3.05 18.40 1.35
CA THR A 74 -1.97 19.21 0.78
C THR A 74 -1.05 18.44 -0.16
N GLY A 75 -1.14 17.11 -0.16
CA GLY A 75 -0.24 16.22 -0.87
C GLY A 75 1.17 16.11 -0.26
N LYS A 76 1.42 16.71 0.91
CA LYS A 76 2.73 16.68 1.59
C LYS A 76 3.00 15.36 2.31
N ALA A 77 1.95 14.67 2.75
CA ALA A 77 2.08 13.37 3.43
C ALA A 77 2.81 12.36 2.56
N SER A 78 3.66 11.53 3.18
CA SER A 78 4.38 10.45 2.50
C SER A 78 3.89 9.07 2.94
N ARG A 79 3.96 8.13 2.01
CA ARG A 79 3.54 6.74 2.20
C ARG A 79 4.55 5.79 1.58
N GLU A 80 4.64 4.64 2.16
CA GLU A 80 5.33 3.49 1.60
C GLU A 80 4.31 2.55 0.96
N PHE A 81 4.66 2.00 -0.21
CA PHE A 81 3.83 1.06 -0.96
C PHE A 81 4.64 -0.15 -1.36
N LEU A 82 4.08 -1.34 -1.18
CA LEU A 82 4.67 -2.61 -1.56
C LEU A 82 3.83 -3.25 -2.67
N TYR A 83 4.49 -3.68 -3.74
CA TYR A 83 3.83 -4.36 -4.84
C TYR A 83 3.32 -5.73 -4.40
N VAL A 84 2.14 -6.13 -4.86
CA VAL A 84 1.44 -7.31 -4.36
C VAL A 84 2.25 -8.61 -4.55
N ASP A 85 2.96 -8.77 -5.68
CA ASP A 85 3.77 -9.97 -5.93
C ASP A 85 4.99 -10.01 -5.01
N ASP A 86 5.63 -8.86 -4.72
CA ASP A 86 6.72 -8.80 -3.74
C ASP A 86 6.22 -9.18 -2.33
N CYS A 87 5.01 -8.72 -1.98
CA CYS A 87 4.40 -9.10 -0.71
C CYS A 87 4.14 -10.61 -0.63
N ALA A 88 3.61 -11.21 -1.70
CA ALA A 88 3.37 -12.65 -1.78
C ALA A 88 4.68 -13.43 -1.63
N GLU A 89 5.76 -13.03 -2.32
CA GLU A 89 7.10 -13.61 -2.15
C GLU A 89 7.58 -13.50 -0.70
N GLY A 90 7.40 -12.32 -0.08
CA GLY A 90 7.78 -12.09 1.31
C GLY A 90 7.02 -12.97 2.31
N ILE A 91 5.74 -13.22 2.07
CA ILE A 91 4.93 -14.13 2.90
C ILE A 91 5.43 -15.57 2.78
N VAL A 92 5.72 -16.05 1.56
CA VAL A 92 6.24 -17.41 1.33
C VAL A 92 7.61 -17.59 2.00
N LEU A 93 8.54 -16.63 1.78
CA LEU A 93 9.86 -16.67 2.42
C LEU A 93 9.77 -16.67 3.95
N ALA A 94 8.88 -15.88 4.51
CA ALA A 94 8.67 -15.86 5.95
C ALA A 94 8.08 -17.18 6.47
N ALA A 95 7.13 -17.79 5.76
CA ALA A 95 6.54 -19.07 6.12
C ALA A 95 7.56 -20.20 6.11
N GLU A 96 8.53 -20.17 5.18
CA GLU A 96 9.58 -21.18 5.05
C GLU A 96 10.73 -21.02 6.06
N LYS A 97 11.09 -19.78 6.42
CA LYS A 97 12.36 -19.49 7.09
C LYS A 97 12.22 -18.83 8.45
N TYR A 98 11.05 -18.28 8.78
CA TYR A 98 10.83 -17.51 10.02
C TYR A 98 9.91 -18.25 10.97
N ASN A 99 10.40 -18.54 12.18
CA ASN A 99 9.60 -19.17 13.24
C ASN A 99 9.88 -18.53 14.61
N LYS A 100 9.66 -17.19 14.70
CA LYS A 100 9.85 -16.44 15.97
C LYS A 100 8.58 -15.68 16.33
N PRO A 101 8.37 -15.30 17.61
CA PRO A 101 7.18 -14.60 18.08
C PRO A 101 7.14 -13.11 17.69
N ASP A 102 8.26 -12.53 17.26
CA ASP A 102 8.35 -11.11 16.96
C ASP A 102 7.65 -10.76 15.64
N PRO A 103 6.88 -9.66 15.61
CA PRO A 103 6.25 -9.21 14.35
C PRO A 103 7.31 -8.69 13.36
N VAL A 104 7.12 -8.98 12.07
CA VAL A 104 8.05 -8.57 11.02
C VAL A 104 7.36 -7.66 10.01
N ASN A 105 7.95 -6.51 9.75
CA ASN A 105 7.47 -5.59 8.72
C ASN A 105 7.85 -6.08 7.31
N LEU A 106 6.89 -6.06 6.40
CA LEU A 106 7.12 -6.21 4.96
C LEU A 106 6.89 -4.88 4.27
N GLY A 107 7.93 -4.34 3.66
CA GLY A 107 7.92 -3.04 2.99
C GLY A 107 8.91 -2.98 1.83
N ALA A 108 8.86 -1.87 1.09
CA ALA A 108 9.73 -1.62 -0.05
C ALA A 108 10.94 -0.74 0.28
N SER A 109 11.10 -0.32 1.55
CA SER A 109 12.14 0.60 2.02
C SER A 109 12.20 1.92 1.23
N ARG A 110 11.06 2.35 0.68
CA ARG A 110 10.94 3.54 -0.14
C ARG A 110 9.61 4.24 0.13
N GLU A 111 9.67 5.53 0.40
CA GLU A 111 8.48 6.37 0.56
C GLU A 111 8.31 7.36 -0.60
N ILE A 112 7.08 7.76 -0.87
CA ILE A 112 6.73 8.76 -1.87
C ILE A 112 5.71 9.73 -1.28
N LYS A 113 5.85 11.03 -1.57
CA LYS A 113 4.84 12.03 -1.21
C LYS A 113 3.61 11.86 -2.10
N ILE A 114 2.42 12.08 -1.55
CA ILE A 114 1.16 11.96 -2.29
C ILE A 114 1.15 12.84 -3.55
N LYS A 115 1.67 14.07 -3.45
CA LYS A 115 1.78 14.96 -4.62
C LYS A 115 2.63 14.37 -5.75
N ASP A 116 3.71 13.66 -5.43
CA ASP A 116 4.62 13.09 -6.42
C ASP A 116 4.04 11.78 -6.98
N LEU A 117 3.33 11.00 -6.16
CA LEU A 117 2.54 9.85 -6.58
C LEU A 117 1.48 10.23 -7.62
N VAL A 118 0.69 11.27 -7.35
CA VAL A 118 -0.37 11.75 -8.27
C VAL A 118 0.25 12.18 -9.61
N LYS A 119 1.34 12.95 -9.57
CA LYS A 119 2.06 13.36 -10.79
C LYS A 119 2.56 12.17 -11.59
N LEU A 120 3.10 11.16 -10.91
CA LEU A 120 3.60 9.95 -11.56
C LEU A 120 2.46 9.17 -12.24
N ILE A 121 1.32 8.98 -11.56
CA ILE A 121 0.15 8.31 -12.14
C ILE A 121 -0.38 9.10 -13.34
N CYS A 122 -0.52 10.44 -13.22
CA CYS A 122 -0.91 11.30 -14.34
C CYS A 122 0.02 11.16 -15.54
N LYS A 123 1.35 11.11 -15.30
CA LYS A 123 2.36 10.90 -16.35
C LYS A 123 2.16 9.56 -17.06
N ILE A 124 2.01 8.47 -16.31
CA ILE A 124 1.83 7.12 -16.87
C ILE A 124 0.53 7.03 -17.66
N MET A 125 -0.56 7.60 -17.12
CA MET A 125 -1.88 7.62 -17.77
C MET A 125 -2.01 8.70 -18.86
N LYS A 126 -0.97 9.52 -19.08
CA LYS A 126 -0.97 10.63 -20.07
C LYS A 126 -2.10 11.64 -19.84
N PHE A 127 -2.49 11.85 -18.60
CA PHE A 127 -3.49 12.86 -18.25
C PHE A 127 -2.91 14.27 -18.37
N LYS A 128 -3.56 15.12 -19.17
CA LYS A 128 -3.10 16.49 -19.47
C LYS A 128 -3.80 17.57 -18.62
N GLY A 129 -4.70 17.16 -17.74
CA GLY A 129 -5.44 18.09 -16.87
C GLY A 129 -4.62 18.58 -15.69
N VAL A 130 -5.20 19.50 -14.92
CA VAL A 130 -4.60 20.12 -13.73
C VAL A 130 -4.86 19.26 -12.50
N ILE A 131 -3.89 19.12 -11.59
CA ILE A 131 -4.06 18.53 -10.27
C ILE A 131 -4.39 19.65 -9.29
N ARG A 132 -5.57 19.59 -8.64
CA ARG A 132 -6.00 20.51 -7.61
C ARG A 132 -5.99 19.80 -6.26
N PHE A 133 -5.38 20.43 -5.25
CA PHE A 133 -5.35 19.90 -3.89
C PHE A 133 -6.41 20.60 -3.04
N ASP A 134 -7.37 19.83 -2.53
CA ASP A 134 -8.37 20.31 -1.59
C ASP A 134 -7.82 20.31 -0.17
N LYS A 135 -7.32 21.45 0.25
CA LYS A 135 -6.71 21.64 1.58
C LYS A 135 -7.73 21.69 2.72
N SER A 136 -9.02 21.72 2.43
CA SER A 136 -10.08 21.61 3.45
C SER A 136 -10.19 20.18 4.01
N GLN A 137 -9.67 19.20 3.26
CA GLN A 137 -9.63 17.80 3.66
C GLN A 137 -8.33 17.46 4.40
N PRO A 138 -8.37 16.55 5.38
CA PRO A 138 -7.19 16.21 6.18
C PRO A 138 -6.13 15.44 5.36
N ASP A 139 -4.85 15.70 5.65
CA ASP A 139 -3.71 14.96 5.09
C ASP A 139 -3.54 13.54 5.67
N GLY A 140 -4.17 13.26 6.81
CA GLY A 140 -3.89 12.08 7.61
C GLY A 140 -2.51 12.13 8.26
N GLN A 141 -1.90 10.96 8.53
CA GLN A 141 -0.57 10.90 9.16
C GLN A 141 0.50 11.51 8.22
N PRO A 142 1.39 12.40 8.73
CA PRO A 142 2.39 13.09 7.89
C PRO A 142 3.36 12.14 7.18
N ARG A 143 3.79 11.07 7.87
CA ARG A 143 4.72 10.07 7.36
C ARG A 143 4.33 8.67 7.81
N ARG A 144 4.42 7.70 6.88
CA ARG A 144 4.23 6.28 7.18
C ARG A 144 5.22 5.44 6.38
N MET A 145 6.25 4.97 7.07
CA MET A 145 7.30 4.11 6.55
C MET A 145 7.73 3.14 7.64
N VAL A 146 8.11 1.92 7.29
CA VAL A 146 8.54 0.89 8.23
C VAL A 146 10.03 0.55 8.06
N ASN A 147 10.62 -0.03 9.09
CA ASN A 147 11.94 -0.61 9.01
C ASN A 147 11.82 -2.08 8.59
N THR A 148 12.49 -2.47 7.52
CA THR A 148 12.45 -3.81 6.91
C THR A 148 13.72 -4.63 7.19
N ALA A 149 14.65 -4.12 8.01
CA ALA A 149 15.92 -4.79 8.29
C ALA A 149 15.74 -6.20 8.86
N LEU A 150 14.70 -6.42 9.68
CA LEU A 150 14.42 -7.73 10.25
C LEU A 150 14.02 -8.75 9.16
N ALA A 151 13.16 -8.37 8.23
CA ALA A 151 12.77 -9.23 7.11
C ALA A 151 13.97 -9.62 6.24
N LYS A 152 14.86 -8.66 5.97
CA LYS A 152 16.11 -8.92 5.24
C LYS A 152 17.02 -9.87 6.00
N LYS A 153 17.19 -9.67 7.30
CA LYS A 153 18.06 -10.48 8.16
C LYS A 153 17.57 -11.92 8.31
N GLU A 154 16.28 -12.08 8.58
CA GLU A 154 15.72 -13.37 9.03
C GLU A 154 15.36 -14.31 7.86
N PHE A 155 14.91 -13.77 6.74
CA PHE A 155 14.48 -14.57 5.59
C PHE A 155 14.84 -13.98 4.23
N ASP A 156 15.83 -13.07 4.20
CA ASP A 156 16.41 -12.45 3.00
C ASP A 156 15.40 -11.73 2.09
N PHE A 157 14.30 -11.24 2.68
CA PHE A 157 13.29 -10.50 1.91
C PHE A 157 13.75 -9.07 1.59
N GLN A 158 13.63 -8.72 0.31
CA GLN A 158 13.71 -7.35 -0.20
C GLN A 158 12.75 -7.20 -1.37
N ALA A 159 11.96 -6.13 -1.37
CA ALA A 159 11.09 -5.81 -2.52
C ALA A 159 11.95 -5.55 -3.77
N LYS A 160 11.63 -6.20 -4.89
CA LYS A 160 12.39 -6.17 -6.14
C LYS A 160 11.72 -5.34 -7.23
N THR A 161 10.40 -5.15 -7.12
CA THR A 161 9.62 -4.48 -8.16
C THR A 161 9.89 -2.98 -8.16
N ASN A 162 10.35 -2.46 -9.31
CA ASN A 162 10.44 -1.02 -9.52
C ASN A 162 9.05 -0.40 -9.41
N PHE A 163 8.93 0.69 -8.65
CA PHE A 163 7.63 1.30 -8.33
C PHE A 163 6.86 1.79 -9.57
N GLU A 164 7.56 2.41 -10.53
CA GLU A 164 6.94 2.89 -11.76
C GLU A 164 6.45 1.73 -12.63
N ILE A 165 7.21 0.62 -12.67
CA ILE A 165 6.81 -0.61 -13.38
C ILE A 165 5.58 -1.24 -12.70
N GLY A 166 5.57 -1.35 -11.38
CA GLY A 166 4.43 -1.87 -10.63
C GLY A 166 3.17 -1.02 -10.81
N LEU A 167 3.31 0.32 -10.77
CA LEU A 167 2.21 1.24 -11.07
C LEU A 167 1.67 1.05 -12.48
N LYS A 168 2.56 0.93 -13.47
CA LYS A 168 2.14 0.71 -14.85
C LYS A 168 1.33 -0.59 -15.00
N LYS A 169 1.82 -1.70 -14.41
CA LYS A 169 1.08 -2.98 -14.42
C LYS A 169 -0.31 -2.84 -13.76
N THR A 170 -0.40 -2.11 -12.64
CA THR A 170 -1.67 -1.85 -11.94
C THR A 170 -2.64 -1.05 -12.79
N ILE A 171 -2.16 0.02 -13.45
CA ILE A 171 -2.94 0.87 -14.34
C ILE A 171 -3.41 0.07 -15.56
N ASP A 172 -2.52 -0.65 -16.22
CA ASP A 172 -2.83 -1.45 -17.43
C ASP A 172 -3.90 -2.50 -17.08
N TRP A 173 -3.79 -3.15 -15.91
CA TRP A 173 -4.80 -4.10 -15.44
C TRP A 173 -6.16 -3.43 -15.22
N TYR A 174 -6.18 -2.27 -14.55
CA TYR A 174 -7.42 -1.52 -14.31
C TYR A 174 -8.09 -1.14 -15.63
N LEU A 175 -7.36 -0.54 -16.56
CA LEU A 175 -7.90 -0.09 -17.86
C LEU A 175 -8.44 -1.26 -18.70
N LYS A 176 -7.85 -2.44 -18.57
CA LYS A 176 -8.32 -3.65 -19.27
C LYS A 176 -9.60 -4.24 -18.66
N ASN A 177 -9.75 -4.15 -17.34
CA ASN A 177 -10.83 -4.82 -16.58
C ASN A 177 -11.95 -3.88 -16.12
N SER A 178 -11.74 -2.56 -16.16
CA SER A 178 -12.79 -1.57 -15.90
C SER A 178 -13.60 -1.31 -17.18
N LYS A 179 -14.67 -2.07 -17.36
CA LYS A 179 -15.68 -1.78 -18.38
C LYS A 179 -16.77 -0.87 -17.84
#